data_dabed0517a6776d6124a6eedd51eb029
#
_entry.id   dabed0517a6776d6124a6eedd51eb029
#
_cell.length_a   1.000
_cell.length_b   1.000
_cell.length_c   1.000
_cell.angle_alpha   90.00
_cell.angle_beta   90.00
_cell.angle_gamma   90.00
#
_symmetry.space_group_name_H-M   'P 1'
#
loop_
_entity.id
_entity.type
_entity.pdbx_description
1 polymer ?
#
loop_
_entity_poly.entity_id
_entity_poly.type
_entity_poly.pdbx_seq_one_letter_code
_entity_poly.pdbx_strand_id
1 'polypeptide(L)'
;GVDITAGYRSVELMKQYVARTMNEHCIGGLGGFGGLFELDCTGYKHPVLISGTDGVGTKLKIAMIMDKHDTIGIDCVAMCVNDVICAGAKPLVFLDYIACGRNIPEKIAEIVKGVAEGCVQADCSLVGGETAEHPGMMPEEEYDLAGFTVGVVDKEKILSNETMAAGDVILALPSTGVHSNGFSLVRKIFDIDANPDVLHTAPAELGGKTLGEALLAPTKIYVKPVLKVLEEVDVKGISHITGGGFYENIPRSLKKGCCARINKADVRTPALFQLMQKTGNISEHDMFNTFNMGVGMVLTVPAEQADKALEILHANGEPEAYRLGVIAEGEGVELC
;
A
#
# COMPACT_ATOMS: atom_id res chain seq x y z
N GLY A 1 -25.90 -20.94 -9.54
CA GLY A 1 -26.21 -19.58 -9.96
C GLY A 1 -25.94 -18.59 -8.84
N VAL A 2 -26.12 -17.30 -9.07
CA VAL A 2 -25.90 -16.24 -8.07
C VAL A 2 -26.88 -16.40 -6.91
N ASP A 3 -26.37 -16.30 -5.67
CA ASP A 3 -27.17 -16.37 -4.45
C ASP A 3 -27.48 -14.95 -3.91
N ILE A 4 -28.68 -14.45 -4.23
CA ILE A 4 -29.13 -13.13 -3.83
C ILE A 4 -29.23 -13.01 -2.30
N THR A 5 -29.63 -14.08 -1.61
CA THR A 5 -29.76 -14.09 -0.14
C THR A 5 -28.40 -13.95 0.54
N ALA A 6 -27.38 -14.63 0.01
CA ALA A 6 -26.01 -14.47 0.48
C ALA A 6 -25.51 -13.03 0.26
N GLY A 7 -25.88 -12.41 -0.86
CA GLY A 7 -25.55 -11.00 -1.13
C GLY A 7 -26.13 -10.05 -0.07
N TYR A 8 -27.42 -10.18 0.26
CA TYR A 8 -28.05 -9.36 1.31
C TYR A 8 -27.41 -9.58 2.69
N ARG A 9 -27.09 -10.83 3.02
CA ARG A 9 -26.42 -11.15 4.28
C ARG A 9 -25.03 -10.56 4.35
N SER A 10 -24.24 -10.61 3.27
CA SER A 10 -22.94 -9.97 3.20
C SER A 10 -23.02 -8.47 3.52
N VAL A 11 -23.96 -7.76 2.88
CA VAL A 11 -24.19 -6.33 3.12
C VAL A 11 -24.55 -6.05 4.58
N GLU A 12 -25.40 -6.88 5.19
CA GLU A 12 -25.77 -6.69 6.59
C GLU A 12 -24.57 -6.87 7.53
N LEU A 13 -23.74 -7.89 7.30
CA LEU A 13 -22.57 -8.17 8.12
C LEU A 13 -21.48 -7.09 8.01
N MET A 14 -21.35 -6.43 6.85
CA MET A 14 -20.29 -5.42 6.64
C MET A 14 -20.66 -4.02 7.15
N LYS A 15 -21.93 -3.71 7.38
CA LYS A 15 -22.40 -2.37 7.78
C LYS A 15 -21.64 -1.77 8.95
N GLN A 16 -21.38 -2.56 9.99
CA GLN A 16 -20.67 -2.10 11.18
C GLN A 16 -19.23 -1.67 10.87
N TYR A 17 -18.57 -2.33 9.93
CA TYR A 17 -17.20 -2.00 9.53
C TYR A 17 -17.16 -0.73 8.68
N VAL A 18 -18.04 -0.65 7.70
CA VAL A 18 -18.18 0.51 6.82
C VAL A 18 -18.52 1.77 7.62
N ALA A 19 -19.40 1.67 8.62
CA ALA A 19 -19.79 2.79 9.47
C ALA A 19 -18.59 3.46 10.16
N ARG A 20 -17.53 2.73 10.49
CA ARG A 20 -16.30 3.27 11.08
C ARG A 20 -15.56 4.25 10.17
N THR A 21 -15.78 4.20 8.86
CA THR A 21 -15.12 5.02 7.86
C THR A 21 -15.89 6.29 7.52
N MET A 22 -17.15 6.40 7.97
CA MET A 22 -18.03 7.51 7.64
C MET A 22 -17.68 8.76 8.43
N ASN A 23 -17.86 9.92 7.79
CA ASN A 23 -17.72 11.24 8.39
C ASN A 23 -18.88 12.15 7.95
N GLU A 24 -18.85 13.41 8.38
CA GLU A 24 -19.88 14.42 8.06
C GLU A 24 -20.05 14.71 6.57
N HIS A 25 -19.07 14.40 5.74
CA HIS A 25 -19.11 14.61 4.28
C HIS A 25 -19.82 13.48 3.53
N CYS A 26 -20.02 12.33 4.17
CA CYS A 26 -20.72 11.20 3.57
C CYS A 26 -22.22 11.47 3.53
N ILE A 27 -22.84 11.35 2.36
CA ILE A 27 -24.26 11.60 2.15
C ILE A 27 -24.97 10.28 1.85
N GLY A 28 -25.97 9.94 2.67
CA GLY A 28 -26.69 8.66 2.55
C GLY A 28 -25.92 7.49 3.17
N GLY A 29 -26.32 6.28 2.83
CA GLY A 29 -25.76 5.03 3.36
C GLY A 29 -25.49 4.01 2.25
N LEU A 30 -25.11 2.80 2.63
CA LEU A 30 -24.97 1.68 1.71
C LEU A 30 -26.31 1.34 1.05
N GLY A 31 -26.27 1.01 -0.25
CA GLY A 31 -27.43 0.53 -1.02
C GLY A 31 -27.95 1.50 -2.08
N GLY A 32 -27.32 2.68 -2.24
CA GLY A 32 -27.56 3.57 -3.38
C GLY A 32 -26.83 3.09 -4.65
N PHE A 33 -27.11 3.72 -5.79
CA PHE A 33 -26.41 3.43 -7.05
C PHE A 33 -24.95 3.88 -7.05
N GLY A 34 -24.56 4.76 -6.13
CA GLY A 34 -23.20 5.26 -5.97
C GLY A 34 -22.98 5.87 -4.60
N GLY A 35 -21.73 6.06 -4.22
CA GLY A 35 -21.35 6.74 -2.99
C GLY A 35 -21.36 8.24 -3.18
N LEU A 36 -22.13 8.94 -2.37
CA LEU A 36 -22.18 10.41 -2.35
C LEU A 36 -21.24 10.96 -1.28
N PHE A 37 -20.42 11.91 -1.65
CA PHE A 37 -19.48 12.57 -0.76
C PHE A 37 -19.44 14.06 -1.06
N GLU A 38 -19.65 14.89 -0.04
CA GLU A 38 -19.58 16.33 -0.16
C GLU A 38 -18.13 16.78 -0.20
N LEU A 39 -17.70 17.37 -1.31
CA LEU A 39 -16.36 17.91 -1.43
C LEU A 39 -16.27 19.25 -0.70
N ASP A 40 -15.57 19.27 0.43
CA ASP A 40 -15.21 20.54 1.08
C ASP A 40 -14.06 21.21 0.33
N CYS A 41 -14.37 22.29 -0.36
CA CYS A 41 -13.39 23.11 -1.06
C CYS A 41 -12.77 24.22 -0.20
N THR A 42 -13.08 24.27 1.09
CA THR A 42 -12.54 25.28 2.01
C THR A 42 -11.01 25.12 2.10
N GLY A 43 -10.28 26.19 1.85
CA GLY A 43 -8.81 26.17 1.90
C GLY A 43 -8.13 25.75 0.60
N TYR A 44 -8.89 25.34 -0.43
CA TYR A 44 -8.36 25.10 -1.78
C TYR A 44 -8.65 26.27 -2.68
N LYS A 45 -7.63 26.77 -3.37
CA LYS A 45 -7.79 27.82 -4.40
C LYS A 45 -8.22 27.19 -5.74
N HIS A 46 -7.55 26.12 -6.12
CA HIS A 46 -7.78 25.36 -7.34
C HIS A 46 -7.74 23.86 -7.04
N PRO A 47 -8.81 23.28 -6.49
CA PRO A 47 -8.82 21.86 -6.13
C PRO A 47 -8.68 20.98 -7.37
N VAL A 48 -7.75 20.02 -7.31
CA VAL A 48 -7.51 19.01 -8.33
C VAL A 48 -7.79 17.65 -7.74
N LEU A 49 -8.57 16.84 -8.45
CA LEU A 49 -8.81 15.45 -8.07
C LEU A 49 -7.73 14.55 -8.67
N ILE A 50 -7.29 13.60 -7.90
CA ILE A 50 -6.47 12.48 -8.34
C ILE A 50 -7.19 11.19 -8.01
N SER A 51 -7.18 10.26 -8.94
CA SER A 51 -7.77 8.93 -8.75
C SER A 51 -6.73 7.85 -9.00
N GLY A 52 -6.83 6.78 -8.23
CA GLY A 52 -5.98 5.60 -8.38
C GLY A 52 -6.78 4.32 -8.19
N THR A 53 -6.43 3.32 -8.95
CA THR A 53 -6.99 1.98 -8.83
C THR A 53 -5.88 0.96 -8.79
N ASP A 54 -6.03 -0.04 -7.94
CA ASP A 54 -5.10 -1.15 -7.81
C ASP A 54 -5.79 -2.35 -7.16
N GLY A 55 -5.11 -3.47 -7.13
CA GLY A 55 -5.56 -4.68 -6.48
C GLY A 55 -4.54 -5.20 -5.47
N VAL A 56 -4.87 -6.33 -4.85
CA VAL A 56 -3.96 -7.04 -3.92
C VAL A 56 -2.98 -7.92 -4.69
N GLY A 57 -3.40 -8.46 -5.82
CA GLY A 57 -2.60 -9.37 -6.61
C GLY A 57 -2.51 -10.78 -6.01
N THR A 58 -1.45 -11.49 -6.38
CA THR A 58 -1.30 -12.92 -6.06
C THR A 58 -1.02 -13.22 -4.58
N LYS A 59 -0.83 -12.20 -3.75
CA LYS A 59 -0.86 -12.34 -2.27
C LYS A 59 -2.16 -12.99 -1.79
N LEU A 60 -3.27 -12.75 -2.50
CA LEU A 60 -4.57 -13.37 -2.19
C LEU A 60 -4.50 -14.90 -2.11
N LYS A 61 -3.62 -15.54 -2.89
CA LYS A 61 -3.44 -16.99 -2.83
C LYS A 61 -2.94 -17.45 -1.44
N ILE A 62 -2.07 -16.67 -0.82
CA ILE A 62 -1.60 -16.95 0.55
C ILE A 62 -2.77 -16.81 1.55
N ALA A 63 -3.56 -15.75 1.41
CA ALA A 63 -4.74 -15.54 2.25
C ALA A 63 -5.75 -16.69 2.13
N MET A 64 -5.99 -17.18 0.90
CA MET A 64 -6.89 -18.32 0.65
C MET A 64 -6.37 -19.62 1.28
N ILE A 65 -5.07 -19.92 1.12
CA ILE A 65 -4.45 -21.12 1.70
C ILE A 65 -4.48 -21.07 3.24
N MET A 66 -4.22 -19.90 3.82
CA MET A 66 -4.21 -19.68 5.28
C MET A 66 -5.63 -19.50 5.85
N ASP A 67 -6.66 -19.43 5.02
CA ASP A 67 -8.04 -19.07 5.39
C ASP A 67 -8.09 -17.81 6.29
N LYS A 68 -7.31 -16.79 5.90
CA LYS A 68 -7.21 -15.52 6.60
C LYS A 68 -7.52 -14.37 5.63
N HIS A 69 -8.70 -13.76 5.81
CA HIS A 69 -9.25 -12.82 4.84
C HIS A 69 -9.42 -11.39 5.38
N ASP A 70 -9.15 -11.16 6.65
CA ASP A 70 -9.43 -9.89 7.33
C ASP A 70 -8.32 -8.85 7.23
N THR A 71 -7.18 -9.17 6.59
CA THR A 71 -6.05 -8.25 6.44
C THR A 71 -5.78 -7.80 5.02
N ILE A 72 -6.14 -8.60 4.01
CA ILE A 72 -5.84 -8.26 2.60
C ILE A 72 -6.64 -7.05 2.08
N GLY A 73 -7.73 -6.69 2.72
CA GLY A 73 -8.43 -5.44 2.44
C GLY A 73 -7.58 -4.21 2.77
N ILE A 74 -6.74 -4.29 3.82
CA ILE A 74 -5.77 -3.23 4.14
C ILE A 74 -4.76 -3.09 3.00
N ASP A 75 -4.26 -4.20 2.47
CA ASP A 75 -3.37 -4.19 1.30
C ASP A 75 -4.01 -3.47 0.11
N CYS A 76 -5.27 -3.78 -0.19
CA CYS A 76 -6.00 -3.16 -1.29
C CYS A 76 -6.08 -1.64 -1.13
N VAL A 77 -6.46 -1.16 0.05
CA VAL A 77 -6.53 0.28 0.33
C VAL A 77 -5.14 0.91 0.24
N ALA A 78 -4.14 0.30 0.85
CA ALA A 78 -2.78 0.81 0.87
C ALA A 78 -2.20 1.00 -0.54
N MET A 79 -2.42 0.05 -1.44
CA MET A 79 -1.93 0.14 -2.81
C MET A 79 -2.51 1.33 -3.57
N CYS A 80 -3.78 1.68 -3.29
CA CYS A 80 -4.44 2.82 -3.91
C CYS A 80 -4.06 4.16 -3.26
N VAL A 81 -4.17 4.26 -1.93
CA VAL A 81 -3.99 5.55 -1.22
C VAL A 81 -2.53 5.98 -1.12
N ASN A 82 -1.60 5.03 -1.05
CA ASN A 82 -0.18 5.35 -1.07
C ASN A 82 0.27 5.93 -2.42
N ASP A 83 -0.36 5.54 -3.52
CA ASP A 83 -0.10 6.16 -4.82
C ASP A 83 -0.65 7.59 -4.89
N VAL A 84 -1.84 7.82 -4.34
CA VAL A 84 -2.47 9.14 -4.28
C VAL A 84 -1.63 10.13 -3.47
N ILE A 85 -1.08 9.69 -2.33
CA ILE A 85 -0.21 10.57 -1.52
C ILE A 85 1.10 10.93 -2.23
N CYS A 86 1.57 10.14 -3.20
CA CYS A 86 2.75 10.47 -3.99
C CYS A 86 2.60 11.76 -4.81
N ALA A 87 1.37 12.17 -5.11
CA ALA A 87 1.09 13.48 -5.72
C ALA A 87 0.90 14.61 -4.69
N GLY A 88 0.95 14.31 -3.39
CA GLY A 88 0.68 15.27 -2.32
C GLY A 88 -0.81 15.41 -1.99
N ALA A 89 -1.65 14.52 -2.49
CA ALA A 89 -3.10 14.59 -2.33
C ALA A 89 -3.59 13.83 -1.10
N LYS A 90 -4.67 14.33 -0.50
CA LYS A 90 -5.40 13.65 0.59
C LYS A 90 -6.44 12.72 -0.02
N PRO A 91 -6.41 11.41 0.26
CA PRO A 91 -7.50 10.51 -0.10
C PRO A 91 -8.82 10.93 0.58
N LEU A 92 -9.93 10.89 -0.14
CA LEU A 92 -11.24 11.28 0.36
C LEU A 92 -12.19 10.09 0.46
N VAL A 93 -12.30 9.33 -0.63
CA VAL A 93 -13.24 8.21 -0.75
C VAL A 93 -12.55 6.98 -1.31
N PHE A 94 -13.11 5.84 -0.98
CA PHE A 94 -12.68 4.54 -1.46
C PHE A 94 -13.88 3.72 -1.93
N LEU A 95 -13.68 2.94 -2.99
CA LEU A 95 -14.60 1.94 -3.50
C LEU A 95 -13.85 0.63 -3.64
N ASP A 96 -14.47 -0.49 -3.30
CA ASP A 96 -13.93 -1.82 -3.58
C ASP A 96 -14.73 -2.54 -4.67
N TYR A 97 -14.07 -3.50 -5.32
CA TYR A 97 -14.69 -4.48 -6.19
C TYR A 97 -14.21 -5.87 -5.79
N ILE A 98 -15.13 -6.72 -5.36
CA ILE A 98 -14.87 -8.10 -4.99
C ILE A 98 -15.51 -8.99 -6.04
N ALA A 99 -14.68 -9.69 -6.82
CA ALA A 99 -15.11 -10.77 -7.69
C ALA A 99 -14.89 -12.09 -6.95
N CYS A 100 -15.89 -12.95 -6.84
CA CYS A 100 -15.76 -14.23 -6.15
C CYS A 100 -16.44 -15.35 -6.93
N GLY A 101 -15.93 -16.58 -6.79
CA GLY A 101 -16.56 -17.75 -7.40
C GLY A 101 -17.89 -18.05 -6.73
N ARG A 102 -17.95 -17.89 -5.40
CA ARG A 102 -19.14 -18.01 -4.58
C ARG A 102 -19.16 -16.96 -3.49
N ASN A 103 -20.31 -16.33 -3.29
CA ASN A 103 -20.49 -15.41 -2.17
C ASN A 103 -20.69 -16.21 -0.87
N ILE A 104 -19.66 -16.19 -0.02
CA ILE A 104 -19.71 -16.69 1.36
C ILE A 104 -19.79 -15.46 2.25
N PRO A 105 -20.94 -15.12 2.85
CA PRO A 105 -21.17 -13.84 3.49
C PRO A 105 -20.16 -13.48 4.58
N GLU A 106 -19.77 -14.43 5.40
CA GLU A 106 -18.80 -14.24 6.47
C GLU A 106 -17.40 -13.91 5.91
N LYS A 107 -16.97 -14.58 4.82
CA LYS A 107 -15.70 -14.31 4.14
C LYS A 107 -15.72 -12.92 3.49
N ILE A 108 -16.78 -12.57 2.79
CA ILE A 108 -16.94 -11.23 2.19
C ILE A 108 -16.91 -10.15 3.29
N ALA A 109 -17.57 -10.36 4.41
CA ALA A 109 -17.53 -9.43 5.53
C ALA A 109 -16.14 -9.27 6.13
N GLU A 110 -15.33 -10.33 6.22
CA GLU A 110 -13.93 -10.24 6.66
C GLU A 110 -13.07 -9.43 5.66
N ILE A 111 -13.26 -9.64 4.36
CA ILE A 111 -12.56 -8.86 3.33
C ILE A 111 -12.89 -7.37 3.50
N VAL A 112 -14.16 -7.02 3.61
CA VAL A 112 -14.62 -5.63 3.78
C VAL A 112 -14.18 -5.05 5.12
N LYS A 113 -14.09 -5.85 6.19
CA LYS A 113 -13.51 -5.44 7.47
C LYS A 113 -12.08 -4.94 7.28
N GLY A 114 -11.26 -5.65 6.50
CA GLY A 114 -9.92 -5.22 6.15
C GLY A 114 -9.89 -3.94 5.32
N VAL A 115 -10.77 -3.82 4.33
CA VAL A 115 -10.91 -2.59 3.52
C VAL A 115 -11.29 -1.41 4.42
N ALA A 116 -12.27 -1.57 5.29
CA ALA A 116 -12.70 -0.53 6.23
C ALA A 116 -11.55 -0.11 7.18
N GLU A 117 -10.80 -1.08 7.72
CA GLU A 117 -9.63 -0.79 8.55
C GLU A 117 -8.58 0.03 7.78
N GLY A 118 -8.29 -0.34 6.54
CA GLY A 118 -7.40 0.44 5.67
C GLY A 118 -7.91 1.87 5.44
N CYS A 119 -9.21 2.04 5.22
CA CYS A 119 -9.84 3.36 5.08
C CYS A 119 -9.71 4.20 6.36
N VAL A 120 -9.90 3.60 7.53
CA VAL A 120 -9.67 4.28 8.83
C VAL A 120 -8.21 4.74 8.96
N GLN A 121 -7.25 3.89 8.62
CA GLN A 121 -5.84 4.23 8.64
C GLN A 121 -5.48 5.36 7.67
N ALA A 122 -6.14 5.41 6.51
CA ALA A 122 -5.93 6.44 5.49
C ALA A 122 -6.76 7.70 5.71
N ASP A 123 -7.67 7.72 6.70
CA ASP A 123 -8.64 8.80 6.91
C ASP A 123 -9.45 9.09 5.63
N CYS A 124 -9.94 8.04 4.99
CA CYS A 124 -10.86 8.13 3.85
C CYS A 124 -12.11 7.28 4.12
N SER A 125 -13.18 7.57 3.39
CA SER A 125 -14.49 6.94 3.61
C SER A 125 -14.77 5.87 2.57
N LEU A 126 -15.16 4.68 3.02
CA LEU A 126 -15.64 3.59 2.16
C LEU A 126 -17.11 3.88 1.79
N VAL A 127 -17.32 4.58 0.69
CA VAL A 127 -18.65 5.13 0.30
C VAL A 127 -19.47 4.19 -0.57
N GLY A 128 -18.89 3.10 -1.02
CA GLY A 128 -19.56 2.11 -1.86
C GLY A 128 -18.62 1.00 -2.28
N GLY A 129 -19.10 0.15 -3.14
CA GLY A 129 -18.37 -0.98 -3.68
C GLY A 129 -19.28 -1.93 -4.42
N GLU A 130 -18.75 -3.04 -4.89
CA GLU A 130 -19.46 -4.09 -5.58
C GLU A 130 -18.94 -5.46 -5.17
N THR A 131 -19.84 -6.41 -5.02
CA THR A 131 -19.50 -7.83 -4.86
C THR A 131 -20.22 -8.63 -5.94
N ALA A 132 -19.46 -9.27 -6.83
CA ALA A 132 -19.98 -10.01 -7.96
C ALA A 132 -19.60 -11.50 -7.87
N GLU A 133 -20.59 -12.38 -7.92
CA GLU A 133 -20.36 -13.81 -8.08
C GLU A 133 -20.13 -14.16 -9.55
N HIS A 134 -19.12 -15.00 -9.80
CA HIS A 134 -18.71 -15.46 -11.13
C HIS A 134 -18.80 -16.99 -11.23
N PRO A 135 -20.00 -17.59 -11.08
CA PRO A 135 -20.15 -19.02 -11.11
C PRO A 135 -19.74 -19.59 -12.48
N GLY A 136 -18.87 -20.59 -12.48
CA GLY A 136 -18.33 -21.20 -13.71
C GLY A 136 -17.19 -20.44 -14.39
N MET A 137 -16.90 -19.20 -13.94
CA MET A 137 -15.73 -18.44 -14.41
C MET A 137 -14.58 -18.49 -13.42
N MET A 138 -14.90 -18.59 -12.13
CA MET A 138 -13.96 -18.58 -11.02
C MET A 138 -14.25 -19.76 -10.09
N PRO A 139 -13.24 -20.47 -9.56
CA PRO A 139 -13.42 -21.48 -8.53
C PRO A 139 -14.18 -20.93 -7.32
N GLU A 140 -15.01 -21.75 -6.68
CA GLU A 140 -15.87 -21.30 -5.58
C GLU A 140 -15.12 -20.72 -4.40
N GLU A 141 -13.91 -21.18 -4.14
CA GLU A 141 -13.07 -20.74 -3.02
C GLU A 141 -12.28 -19.46 -3.32
N GLU A 142 -12.18 -19.10 -4.59
CA GLU A 142 -11.33 -18.01 -5.04
C GLU A 142 -12.10 -16.68 -5.13
N TYR A 143 -11.36 -15.62 -4.94
CA TYR A 143 -11.83 -14.25 -5.15
C TYR A 143 -10.70 -13.35 -5.61
N ASP A 144 -11.06 -12.22 -6.20
CA ASP A 144 -10.16 -11.12 -6.48
C ASP A 144 -10.69 -9.85 -5.80
N LEU A 145 -9.78 -8.97 -5.43
CA LEU A 145 -10.10 -7.73 -4.74
C LEU A 145 -9.33 -6.58 -5.39
N ALA A 146 -10.08 -5.61 -5.87
CA ALA A 146 -9.56 -4.36 -6.39
C ALA A 146 -10.20 -3.18 -5.67
N GLY A 147 -9.52 -2.04 -5.69
CA GLY A 147 -9.98 -0.81 -5.10
C GLY A 147 -9.79 0.38 -6.02
N PHE A 148 -10.51 1.44 -5.69
CA PHE A 148 -10.47 2.72 -6.35
C PHE A 148 -10.59 3.82 -5.31
N THR A 149 -9.70 4.81 -5.37
CA THR A 149 -9.72 5.96 -4.48
C THR A 149 -9.70 7.25 -5.26
N VAL A 150 -10.30 8.28 -4.68
CA VAL A 150 -10.20 9.66 -5.16
C VAL A 150 -9.65 10.52 -4.03
N GLY A 151 -8.64 11.29 -4.35
CA GLY A 151 -8.05 12.28 -3.45
C GLY A 151 -8.13 13.68 -4.02
N VAL A 152 -7.78 14.66 -3.21
CA VAL A 152 -7.77 16.08 -3.57
C VAL A 152 -6.47 16.74 -3.16
N VAL A 153 -5.99 17.64 -4.00
CA VAL A 153 -4.83 18.50 -3.74
C VAL A 153 -5.07 19.86 -4.40
N ASP A 154 -4.58 20.93 -3.78
CA ASP A 154 -4.56 22.23 -4.46
C ASP A 154 -3.55 22.18 -5.62
N LYS A 155 -3.92 22.70 -6.79
CA LYS A 155 -3.07 22.69 -7.99
C LYS A 155 -1.65 23.20 -7.73
N GLU A 156 -1.51 24.21 -6.89
CA GLU A 156 -0.22 24.80 -6.54
C GLU A 156 0.59 23.94 -5.57
N LYS A 157 -0.03 22.95 -4.92
CA LYS A 157 0.59 22.03 -3.96
C LYS A 157 0.84 20.62 -4.52
N ILE A 158 0.49 20.39 -5.77
CA ILE A 158 0.88 19.13 -6.45
C ILE A 158 2.39 19.01 -6.37
N LEU A 159 2.89 17.87 -5.90
CA LEU A 159 4.32 17.66 -5.76
C LEU A 159 5.04 17.83 -7.08
N SER A 160 6.14 18.59 -7.04
CA SER A 160 7.00 18.86 -8.18
C SER A 160 8.45 18.62 -7.82
N ASN A 161 9.17 17.97 -8.72
CA ASN A 161 10.61 17.71 -8.58
C ASN A 161 11.49 18.80 -9.23
N GLU A 162 10.90 19.89 -9.68
CA GLU A 162 11.65 20.95 -10.43
C GLU A 162 12.82 21.53 -9.64
N THR A 163 12.68 21.66 -8.32
CA THR A 163 13.72 22.18 -7.43
C THR A 163 14.65 21.11 -6.86
N MET A 164 14.44 19.84 -7.22
CA MET A 164 15.33 18.75 -6.77
C MET A 164 16.75 18.95 -7.28
N ALA A 165 17.72 18.77 -6.40
CA ALA A 165 19.14 19.00 -6.69
C ALA A 165 20.04 18.04 -5.91
N ALA A 166 21.28 17.91 -6.38
CA ALA A 166 22.30 17.17 -5.65
C ALA A 166 22.46 17.73 -4.23
N GLY A 167 22.55 16.84 -3.26
CA GLY A 167 22.59 17.15 -1.83
C GLY A 167 21.24 17.05 -1.12
N ASP A 168 20.13 17.00 -1.83
CA ASP A 168 18.84 16.67 -1.23
C ASP A 168 18.90 15.27 -0.59
N VAL A 169 18.15 15.09 0.49
CA VAL A 169 18.17 13.86 1.29
C VAL A 169 16.97 12.99 0.97
N ILE A 170 17.20 11.69 0.82
CA ILE A 170 16.16 10.68 0.66
C ILE A 170 15.91 10.06 2.02
N LEU A 171 14.65 10.15 2.48
CA LEU A 171 14.17 9.54 3.72
C LEU A 171 13.43 8.25 3.37
N ALA A 172 13.65 7.20 4.16
CA ALA A 172 12.95 5.94 4.05
C ALA A 172 11.88 5.80 5.15
N LEU A 173 10.70 5.36 4.74
CA LEU A 173 9.66 4.88 5.64
C LEU A 173 9.64 3.35 5.53
N PRO A 174 9.89 2.63 6.65
CA PRO A 174 9.98 1.17 6.63
C PRO A 174 8.71 0.49 6.15
N SER A 175 8.88 -0.64 5.46
CA SER A 175 7.80 -1.54 5.15
C SER A 175 7.48 -2.47 6.31
N THR A 176 6.32 -3.09 6.28
CA THR A 176 5.88 -4.12 7.23
C THR A 176 6.21 -5.54 6.78
N GLY A 177 6.86 -5.68 5.65
CA GLY A 177 7.20 -6.93 5.00
C GLY A 177 7.15 -6.79 3.48
N VAL A 178 6.76 -7.85 2.79
CA VAL A 178 6.71 -7.88 1.32
C VAL A 178 5.68 -6.91 0.75
N HIS A 179 4.72 -6.49 1.55
CA HIS A 179 3.55 -5.72 1.11
C HIS A 179 2.67 -6.52 0.16
N SER A 180 2.39 -6.03 -1.06
CA SER A 180 1.48 -6.68 -2.00
C SER A 180 2.12 -6.98 -3.35
N ASN A 181 3.45 -6.94 -3.46
CA ASN A 181 4.17 -7.10 -4.73
C ASN A 181 5.17 -8.24 -4.67
N GLY A 182 5.41 -8.90 -5.80
CA GLY A 182 6.38 -9.95 -5.93
C GLY A 182 5.90 -11.33 -5.44
N PHE A 183 4.62 -11.51 -5.15
CA PHE A 183 4.10 -12.76 -4.57
C PHE A 183 4.12 -13.96 -5.52
N SER A 184 4.13 -13.78 -6.83
CA SER A 184 4.36 -14.88 -7.75
C SER A 184 5.77 -15.49 -7.57
N LEU A 185 6.77 -14.63 -7.34
CA LEU A 185 8.13 -15.07 -7.02
C LEU A 185 8.22 -15.65 -5.60
N VAL A 186 7.56 -15.03 -4.61
CA VAL A 186 7.48 -15.57 -3.23
C VAL A 186 6.95 -17.00 -3.22
N ARG A 187 5.85 -17.24 -3.92
CA ARG A 187 5.26 -18.59 -4.03
C ARG A 187 6.24 -19.59 -4.64
N LYS A 188 6.99 -19.18 -5.64
CA LYS A 188 8.02 -20.01 -6.27
C LYS A 188 9.22 -20.26 -5.34
N ILE A 189 9.70 -19.23 -4.62
CA ILE A 189 10.83 -19.34 -3.69
C ILE A 189 10.57 -20.42 -2.65
N PHE A 190 9.38 -20.45 -2.06
CA PHE A 190 9.03 -21.36 -0.98
C PHE A 190 8.24 -22.59 -1.45
N ASP A 191 8.07 -22.77 -2.76
CA ASP A 191 7.31 -23.88 -3.34
C ASP A 191 5.89 -24.02 -2.74
N ILE A 192 5.24 -22.89 -2.50
CA ILE A 192 3.97 -22.82 -1.76
C ILE A 192 2.85 -23.57 -2.48
N ASP A 193 2.82 -23.51 -3.82
CA ASP A 193 1.75 -24.14 -4.60
C ASP A 193 1.79 -25.67 -4.53
N ALA A 194 2.99 -26.26 -4.44
CA ALA A 194 3.16 -27.70 -4.30
C ALA A 194 3.20 -28.15 -2.82
N ASN A 195 3.67 -27.28 -1.92
CA ASN A 195 3.81 -27.57 -0.50
C ASN A 195 3.23 -26.42 0.36
N PRO A 196 1.90 -26.26 0.42
CA PRO A 196 1.27 -25.18 1.18
C PRO A 196 1.56 -25.21 2.68
N ASP A 197 1.89 -26.39 3.24
CA ASP A 197 2.21 -26.55 4.68
C ASP A 197 3.45 -25.76 5.10
N VAL A 198 4.30 -25.35 4.16
CA VAL A 198 5.45 -24.50 4.44
C VAL A 198 5.04 -23.18 5.11
N LEU A 199 3.83 -22.68 4.85
CA LEU A 199 3.30 -21.47 5.47
C LEU A 199 3.10 -21.58 6.98
N HIS A 200 2.97 -22.77 7.50
CA HIS A 200 2.83 -23.05 8.94
C HIS A 200 4.17 -23.28 9.64
N THR A 201 5.27 -23.31 8.91
CA THR A 201 6.62 -23.40 9.48
C THR A 201 7.02 -22.06 10.09
N ALA A 202 7.84 -22.11 11.13
CA ALA A 202 8.37 -20.92 11.82
C ALA A 202 9.90 -20.87 11.72
N PRO A 203 10.47 -20.38 10.62
CA PRO A 203 11.92 -20.21 10.49
C PRO A 203 12.48 -19.35 11.63
N ALA A 204 13.66 -19.72 12.15
CA ALA A 204 14.28 -19.03 13.27
C ALA A 204 14.50 -17.52 13.00
N GLU A 205 14.78 -17.18 11.73
CA GLU A 205 15.01 -15.81 11.26
C GLU A 205 13.78 -14.91 11.45
N LEU A 206 12.57 -15.48 11.54
CA LEU A 206 11.32 -14.72 11.65
C LEU A 206 10.88 -14.45 13.09
N GLY A 207 11.74 -14.75 14.07
CA GLY A 207 11.51 -14.38 15.47
C GLY A 207 10.24 -15.00 16.09
N GLY A 208 9.91 -16.24 15.71
CA GLY A 208 8.75 -16.98 16.20
C GLY A 208 7.47 -16.83 15.38
N LYS A 209 7.46 -15.98 14.36
CA LYS A 209 6.34 -15.91 13.39
C LYS A 209 6.42 -17.07 12.42
N THR A 210 5.26 -17.57 12.00
CA THR A 210 5.21 -18.48 10.86
C THR A 210 5.51 -17.74 9.54
N LEU A 211 5.90 -18.49 8.53
CA LEU A 211 6.11 -17.91 7.19
C LEU A 211 4.84 -17.26 6.68
N GLY A 212 3.67 -17.90 6.86
CA GLY A 212 2.37 -17.35 6.46
C GLY A 212 2.05 -16.03 7.16
N GLU A 213 2.27 -15.92 8.47
CA GLU A 213 2.09 -14.68 9.23
C GLU A 213 3.00 -13.56 8.72
N ALA A 214 4.27 -13.86 8.46
CA ALA A 214 5.21 -12.88 7.95
C ALA A 214 4.84 -12.40 6.53
N LEU A 215 4.41 -13.31 5.66
CA LEU A 215 4.00 -12.99 4.28
C LEU A 215 2.66 -12.23 4.21
N LEU A 216 1.73 -12.49 5.14
CA LEU A 216 0.43 -11.83 5.19
C LEU A 216 0.45 -10.49 5.92
N ALA A 217 1.57 -10.07 6.51
CA ALA A 217 1.66 -8.75 7.13
C ALA A 217 1.11 -7.69 6.17
N PRO A 218 0.11 -6.88 6.61
CA PRO A 218 -0.54 -5.92 5.73
C PRO A 218 0.41 -4.86 5.22
N THR A 219 0.19 -4.41 4.00
CA THR A 219 0.87 -3.24 3.43
C THR A 219 0.64 -2.03 4.31
N LYS A 220 1.69 -1.32 4.67
CA LYS A 220 1.61 -0.14 5.51
C LYS A 220 1.00 1.03 4.74
N ILE A 221 0.13 1.78 5.43
CA ILE A 221 -0.50 2.99 4.91
C ILE A 221 0.24 4.20 5.47
N TYR A 222 0.82 5.01 4.58
CA TYR A 222 1.70 6.13 4.93
C TYR A 222 0.99 7.49 4.88
N VAL A 223 -0.30 7.53 4.62
CA VAL A 223 -1.06 8.76 4.32
C VAL A 223 -0.96 9.79 5.43
N LYS A 224 -1.33 9.43 6.66
CA LYS A 224 -1.38 10.38 7.80
C LYS A 224 -0.01 10.99 8.12
N PRO A 225 1.07 10.20 8.31
CA PRO A 225 2.37 10.78 8.61
C PRO A 225 2.93 11.64 7.47
N VAL A 226 2.73 11.23 6.21
CA VAL A 226 3.22 11.98 5.05
C VAL A 226 2.47 13.29 4.88
N LEU A 227 1.14 13.32 5.07
CA LEU A 227 0.37 14.58 5.05
C LEU A 227 0.88 15.58 6.10
N LYS A 228 1.30 15.11 7.28
CA LYS A 228 1.90 15.97 8.30
C LYS A 228 3.24 16.56 7.87
N VAL A 229 4.08 15.77 7.20
CA VAL A 229 5.34 16.30 6.63
C VAL A 229 5.05 17.36 5.57
N LEU A 230 4.08 17.13 4.69
CA LEU A 230 3.71 18.05 3.61
C LEU A 230 3.20 19.42 4.12
N GLU A 231 2.68 19.49 5.35
CA GLU A 231 2.25 20.76 5.96
C GLU A 231 3.42 21.70 6.26
N GLU A 232 4.64 21.18 6.51
CA GLU A 232 5.74 21.94 7.09
C GLU A 232 7.08 21.82 6.35
N VAL A 233 7.21 20.86 5.45
CA VAL A 233 8.47 20.52 4.75
C VAL A 233 8.26 20.63 3.25
N ASP A 234 9.27 21.16 2.58
CA ASP A 234 9.32 21.26 1.11
C ASP A 234 9.69 19.88 0.51
N VAL A 235 8.72 18.98 0.43
CA VAL A 235 8.93 17.66 -0.16
C VAL A 235 9.02 17.77 -1.68
N LYS A 236 10.14 17.31 -2.25
CA LYS A 236 10.45 17.42 -3.68
C LYS A 236 10.08 16.19 -4.49
N GLY A 237 9.73 15.09 -3.83
CA GLY A 237 9.30 13.86 -4.47
C GLY A 237 8.94 12.80 -3.45
N ILE A 238 8.00 11.95 -3.81
CA ILE A 238 7.59 10.78 -3.05
C ILE A 238 7.52 9.59 -4.00
N SER A 239 8.08 8.46 -3.62
CA SER A 239 7.93 7.21 -4.36
C SER A 239 7.39 6.12 -3.46
N HIS A 240 6.33 5.47 -3.89
CA HIS A 240 5.79 4.25 -3.30
C HIS A 240 6.56 3.05 -3.87
N ILE A 241 7.22 2.28 -3.01
CA ILE A 241 8.04 1.15 -3.45
C ILE A 241 7.17 -0.09 -3.59
N THR A 242 6.80 -0.39 -4.83
CA THR A 242 5.93 -1.49 -5.24
C THR A 242 6.68 -2.47 -6.14
N GLY A 243 5.99 -3.16 -7.04
CA GLY A 243 6.62 -4.00 -8.06
C GLY A 243 7.66 -3.21 -8.87
N GLY A 244 8.80 -3.83 -9.12
CA GLY A 244 9.96 -3.14 -9.70
C GLY A 244 10.96 -2.57 -8.68
N GLY A 245 10.63 -2.62 -7.38
CA GLY A 245 11.54 -2.28 -6.29
C GLY A 245 12.12 -0.87 -6.36
N PHE A 246 13.35 -0.72 -5.91
CA PHE A 246 14.05 0.58 -5.93
C PHE A 246 14.29 1.09 -7.35
N TYR A 247 14.72 0.21 -8.25
CA TYR A 247 15.17 0.59 -9.59
C TYR A 247 14.07 1.17 -10.47
N GLU A 248 12.82 0.72 -10.31
CA GLU A 248 11.72 1.20 -11.15
C GLU A 248 10.85 2.25 -10.46
N ASN A 249 10.76 2.26 -9.13
CA ASN A 249 9.86 3.17 -8.42
C ASN A 249 10.53 4.48 -8.01
N ILE A 250 11.76 4.46 -7.49
CA ILE A 250 12.44 5.70 -7.09
C ILE A 250 12.62 6.67 -8.25
N PRO A 251 13.02 6.23 -9.47
CA PRO A 251 13.18 7.13 -10.61
C PRO A 251 11.92 7.88 -11.02
N ARG A 252 10.72 7.36 -10.69
CA ARG A 252 9.46 8.01 -11.04
C ARG A 252 9.27 9.38 -10.38
N SER A 253 9.93 9.63 -9.26
CA SER A 253 9.90 10.93 -8.58
C SER A 253 11.15 11.77 -8.81
N LEU A 254 12.18 11.24 -9.48
CA LEU A 254 13.43 11.96 -9.72
C LEU A 254 13.28 13.01 -10.83
N LYS A 255 13.93 14.14 -10.63
CA LYS A 255 14.15 15.11 -11.69
C LYS A 255 15.15 14.56 -12.73
N LYS A 256 14.95 14.87 -14.00
CA LYS A 256 15.92 14.54 -15.05
C LYS A 256 17.31 15.08 -14.71
N GLY A 257 18.32 14.25 -14.82
CA GLY A 257 19.72 14.58 -14.45
C GLY A 257 20.02 14.35 -12.96
N CYS A 258 19.06 13.83 -12.19
CA CYS A 258 19.25 13.42 -10.80
C CYS A 258 19.27 11.90 -10.67
N CYS A 259 20.12 11.42 -9.77
CA CYS A 259 20.28 10.02 -9.39
C CYS A 259 20.02 9.87 -7.89
N ALA A 260 19.35 8.82 -7.49
CA ALA A 260 19.27 8.42 -6.09
C ALA A 260 20.48 7.57 -5.73
N ARG A 261 21.40 8.13 -4.93
CA ARG A 261 22.58 7.41 -4.43
C ARG A 261 22.32 6.88 -3.04
N ILE A 262 22.34 5.56 -2.91
CA ILE A 262 22.01 4.83 -1.69
C ILE A 262 23.13 3.86 -1.35
N ASN A 263 23.68 3.96 -0.13
CA ASN A 263 24.58 2.95 0.38
C ASN A 263 23.78 1.73 0.84
N LYS A 264 24.06 0.57 0.27
CA LYS A 264 23.37 -0.69 0.62
C LYS A 264 23.43 -1.03 2.12
N ALA A 265 24.54 -0.67 2.76
CA ALA A 265 24.70 -0.89 4.21
C ALA A 265 23.72 -0.07 5.06
N ASP A 266 23.18 1.02 4.52
CA ASP A 266 22.22 1.88 5.22
C ASP A 266 20.76 1.40 5.04
N VAL A 267 20.50 0.46 4.13
CA VAL A 267 19.18 -0.12 3.94
C VAL A 267 18.90 -1.11 5.08
N ARG A 268 17.91 -0.79 5.90
CA ARG A 268 17.47 -1.65 7.03
C ARG A 268 16.58 -2.78 6.52
N THR A 269 17.22 -3.80 5.92
CA THR A 269 16.52 -4.92 5.29
C THR A 269 16.06 -5.94 6.34
N PRO A 270 14.76 -6.21 6.49
CA PRO A 270 14.25 -7.24 7.39
C PRO A 270 14.73 -8.66 7.04
N ALA A 271 14.82 -9.51 8.05
CA ALA A 271 15.30 -10.88 7.92
C ALA A 271 14.50 -11.74 6.91
N LEU A 272 13.22 -11.44 6.73
CA LEU A 272 12.38 -12.11 5.73
C LEU A 272 12.97 -12.01 4.31
N PHE A 273 13.46 -10.85 3.91
CA PHE A 273 14.07 -10.67 2.58
C PHE A 273 15.38 -11.43 2.44
N GLN A 274 16.18 -11.49 3.50
CA GLN A 274 17.40 -12.30 3.51
C GLN A 274 17.09 -13.79 3.40
N LEU A 275 16.06 -14.26 4.11
CA LEU A 275 15.56 -15.63 4.00
C LEU A 275 15.08 -15.94 2.58
N MET A 276 14.31 -15.02 1.97
CA MET A 276 13.83 -15.15 0.59
C MET A 276 14.99 -15.23 -0.41
N GLN A 277 15.97 -14.33 -0.28
CA GLN A 277 17.14 -14.29 -1.14
C GLN A 277 17.94 -15.60 -1.08
N LYS A 278 18.20 -16.09 0.13
CA LYS A 278 18.94 -17.32 0.38
C LYS A 278 18.20 -18.55 -0.15
N THR A 279 16.91 -18.66 0.17
CA THR A 279 16.08 -19.81 -0.22
C THR A 279 15.91 -19.88 -1.73
N GLY A 280 15.66 -18.74 -2.39
CA GLY A 280 15.46 -18.66 -3.83
C GLY A 280 16.75 -18.54 -4.64
N ASN A 281 17.91 -18.41 -3.98
CA ASN A 281 19.19 -18.13 -4.62
C ASN A 281 19.11 -16.96 -5.61
N ILE A 282 18.52 -15.84 -5.16
CA ILE A 282 18.22 -14.68 -5.99
C ILE A 282 19.39 -13.71 -5.92
N SER A 283 19.76 -13.11 -7.06
CA SER A 283 20.78 -12.07 -7.09
C SER A 283 20.36 -10.84 -6.27
N GLU A 284 21.32 -10.11 -5.72
CA GLU A 284 21.04 -8.86 -4.99
C GLU A 284 20.28 -7.86 -5.89
N HIS A 285 20.71 -7.73 -7.14
CA HIS A 285 20.05 -6.86 -8.10
C HIS A 285 18.56 -7.22 -8.28
N ASP A 286 18.25 -8.51 -8.46
CA ASP A 286 16.88 -8.96 -8.65
C ASP A 286 16.03 -8.78 -7.39
N MET A 287 16.63 -8.91 -6.20
CA MET A 287 15.95 -8.61 -4.95
C MET A 287 15.52 -7.14 -4.89
N PHE A 288 16.43 -6.19 -5.18
CA PHE A 288 16.12 -4.76 -5.22
C PHE A 288 15.25 -4.33 -6.41
N ASN A 289 15.18 -5.13 -7.46
CA ASN A 289 14.32 -4.89 -8.62
C ASN A 289 12.92 -5.53 -8.51
N THR A 290 12.70 -6.40 -7.53
CA THR A 290 11.41 -7.09 -7.35
C THR A 290 10.71 -6.68 -6.07
N PHE A 291 11.46 -6.53 -4.98
CA PHE A 291 10.94 -6.34 -3.64
C PHE A 291 11.29 -4.96 -3.06
N ASN A 292 10.53 -4.56 -2.04
CA ASN A 292 10.76 -3.28 -1.37
C ASN A 292 11.98 -3.27 -0.43
N MET A 293 12.55 -4.41 -0.12
CA MET A 293 13.76 -4.59 0.72
C MET A 293 13.68 -3.91 2.09
N GLY A 294 12.49 -3.74 2.63
CA GLY A 294 12.25 -3.10 3.92
C GLY A 294 11.89 -1.62 3.85
N VAL A 295 11.80 -1.05 2.65
CA VAL A 295 11.44 0.35 2.43
C VAL A 295 10.16 0.42 1.62
N GLY A 296 9.06 0.88 2.24
CA GLY A 296 7.77 0.96 1.57
C GLY A 296 7.53 2.29 0.85
N MET A 297 8.14 3.36 1.34
CA MET A 297 8.01 4.69 0.73
C MET A 297 9.29 5.50 0.96
N VAL A 298 9.64 6.35 0.01
CA VAL A 298 10.73 7.31 0.15
C VAL A 298 10.25 8.73 -0.10
N LEU A 299 10.78 9.68 0.67
CA LEU A 299 10.57 11.11 0.51
C LEU A 299 11.91 11.78 0.22
N THR A 300 11.93 12.66 -0.78
CA THR A 300 13.09 13.52 -1.04
C THR A 300 12.81 14.92 -0.53
N VAL A 301 13.70 15.42 0.34
CA VAL A 301 13.57 16.71 1.01
C VAL A 301 14.90 17.49 0.95
N PRO A 302 14.89 18.84 1.09
CA PRO A 302 16.10 19.60 1.26
C PRO A 302 16.92 19.10 2.46
N ALA A 303 18.24 19.08 2.36
CA ALA A 303 19.11 18.57 3.41
C ALA A 303 18.89 19.27 4.76
N GLU A 304 18.67 20.58 4.74
CA GLU A 304 18.41 21.39 5.94
C GLU A 304 17.04 21.14 6.59
N GLN A 305 16.11 20.49 5.88
CA GLN A 305 14.80 20.14 6.39
C GLN A 305 14.67 18.65 6.76
N ALA A 306 15.69 17.84 6.53
CA ALA A 306 15.63 16.40 6.74
C ALA A 306 15.38 16.02 8.20
N ASP A 307 16.03 16.68 9.16
CA ASP A 307 15.83 16.40 10.58
C ASP A 307 14.40 16.78 11.02
N LYS A 308 13.90 17.92 10.55
CA LYS A 308 12.51 18.34 10.81
C LYS A 308 11.51 17.33 10.25
N ALA A 309 11.73 16.86 9.03
CA ALA A 309 10.87 15.85 8.41
C ALA A 309 10.87 14.55 9.23
N LEU A 310 12.03 14.08 9.68
CA LEU A 310 12.13 12.89 10.54
C LEU A 310 11.45 13.08 11.88
N GLU A 311 11.59 14.24 12.55
CA GLU A 311 10.88 14.54 13.79
C GLU A 311 9.36 14.45 13.61
N ILE A 312 8.81 15.00 12.52
CA ILE A 312 7.39 14.93 12.21
C ILE A 312 6.96 13.49 11.97
N LEU A 313 7.72 12.73 11.18
CA LEU A 313 7.44 11.31 10.91
C LEU A 313 7.45 10.49 12.19
N HIS A 314 8.47 10.65 13.03
CA HIS A 314 8.59 9.93 14.31
C HIS A 314 7.44 10.23 15.26
N ALA A 315 6.96 11.46 15.29
CA ALA A 315 5.83 11.88 16.13
C ALA A 315 4.46 11.43 15.59
N ASN A 316 4.37 11.03 14.33
CA ASN A 316 3.09 10.74 13.65
C ASN A 316 2.97 9.30 13.12
N GLY A 317 3.60 8.35 13.79
CA GLY A 317 3.40 6.92 13.50
C GLY A 317 4.48 6.25 12.65
N GLU A 318 5.58 6.96 12.35
CA GLU A 318 6.75 6.45 11.65
C GLU A 318 8.03 6.55 12.52
N PRO A 319 8.07 5.92 13.71
CA PRO A 319 9.19 6.09 14.65
C PRO A 319 10.52 5.55 14.09
N GLU A 320 10.47 4.66 13.12
CA GLU A 320 11.64 4.02 12.51
C GLU A 320 12.05 4.64 11.16
N ALA A 321 11.42 5.75 10.73
CA ALA A 321 11.85 6.47 9.53
C ALA A 321 13.30 6.96 9.67
N TYR A 322 14.08 6.90 8.60
CA TYR A 322 15.51 7.17 8.64
C TYR A 322 16.05 7.77 7.33
N ARG A 323 17.27 8.29 7.38
CA ARG A 323 17.99 8.75 6.19
C ARG A 323 18.47 7.53 5.40
N LEU A 324 18.05 7.43 4.14
CA LEU A 324 18.37 6.32 3.26
C LEU A 324 19.54 6.64 2.31
N GLY A 325 19.54 7.85 1.79
CA GLY A 325 20.52 8.25 0.77
C GLY A 325 20.42 9.72 0.43
N VAL A 326 21.05 10.08 -0.67
CA VAL A 326 21.09 11.46 -1.16
C VAL A 326 20.84 11.51 -2.66
N ILE A 327 20.37 12.66 -3.13
CA ILE A 327 20.32 12.96 -4.55
C ILE A 327 21.73 13.35 -5.02
N ALA A 328 22.13 12.81 -6.14
CA ALA A 328 23.37 13.12 -6.83
C ALA A 328 23.10 13.47 -8.30
N GLU A 329 24.10 13.97 -9.01
CA GLU A 329 24.02 14.08 -10.46
C GLU A 329 24.08 12.68 -11.09
N GLY A 330 23.28 12.45 -12.12
CA GLY A 330 23.19 11.16 -12.80
C GLY A 330 21.77 10.79 -13.20
N GLU A 331 21.51 9.51 -13.31
CA GLU A 331 20.18 8.97 -13.66
C GLU A 331 19.88 7.72 -12.84
N GLY A 332 18.61 7.49 -12.54
CA GLY A 332 18.13 6.27 -11.91
C GLY A 332 18.57 6.11 -10.46
N VAL A 333 18.90 4.88 -10.08
CA VAL A 333 19.31 4.49 -8.72
C VAL A 333 20.70 3.87 -8.76
N GLU A 334 21.58 4.40 -7.92
CA GLU A 334 22.93 3.90 -7.71
C GLU A 334 23.01 3.30 -6.29
N LEU A 335 23.15 1.98 -6.22
CA LEU A 335 23.37 1.25 -4.96
C LEU A 335 24.89 0.99 -4.80
N CYS A 336 25.49 1.59 -3.78
CA CYS A 336 26.94 1.54 -3.53
C CYS A 336 27.29 0.48 -2.48
#